data_4082bb40fbb60f10519d26350f70754a
#
_entry.id   4082bb40fbb60f10519d26350f70754a
#
_cell.length_a   1.000
_cell.length_b   1.000
_cell.length_c   1.000
_cell.angle_alpha   90.00
_cell.angle_beta   90.00
_cell.angle_gamma   90.00
#
_symmetry.space_group_name_H-M   'P 1'
#
loop_
_entity.id
_entity.type
_entity.pdbx_description
1 polymer ?
#
loop_
_entity_poly.entity_id
_entity_poly.type
_entity_poly.pdbx_seq_one_letter_code
_entity_poly.pdbx_strand_id
1 'polypeptide(L)'
;MTVGVLGSGTVGQDVLNLIQKRKHIFDDIGVNIEIAGVLVRDVQKKRNIPDGIRVTDTCDFLQECGVVIETMGGVDRPLEILHPYLRSHRSVITANKALLAERWDVLREYALDGNLYYEASVMAGTPVIGPMSTVLRASTFTRLQAVLNGTCNYILTQMEGGKEYAQALAEAQALGYAEDPPTLDVGGFDTAHKLTVMARFCADGNFPYSAVEVQGIEGLTLADIEDARKNGEKYKLVAELERHGSGWKATVAPKRLPETHALCTAGASRNALVYEGEECGTLIFAGGGAGGMITASAMVGDLLDYLLGFPGHVPLH
;
A
#
# COMPACT_ATOMS: atom_id res chain seq x y z
N MET A 1 -10.51 24.21 -5.97
CA MET A 1 -9.26 23.42 -5.98
C MET A 1 -9.28 22.45 -7.13
N THR A 2 -8.27 22.49 -7.98
CA THR A 2 -8.19 21.67 -9.19
C THR A 2 -7.33 20.43 -8.93
N VAL A 3 -7.88 19.24 -9.19
CA VAL A 3 -7.27 17.94 -8.95
C VAL A 3 -7.09 17.19 -10.25
N GLY A 4 -5.91 16.62 -10.48
CA GLY A 4 -5.65 15.72 -11.59
C GLY A 4 -5.67 14.26 -11.14
N VAL A 5 -6.12 13.33 -11.99
CA VAL A 5 -6.10 11.90 -11.69
C VAL A 5 -5.29 11.14 -12.75
N LEU A 6 -4.31 10.37 -12.34
CA LEU A 6 -3.49 9.53 -13.22
C LEU A 6 -3.91 8.06 -13.05
N GLY A 7 -4.54 7.53 -14.08
CA GLY A 7 -5.11 6.19 -14.06
C GLY A 7 -6.59 6.15 -13.70
N SER A 8 -7.34 5.29 -14.38
CA SER A 8 -8.75 5.03 -14.13
C SER A 8 -9.03 3.53 -14.21
N GLY A 9 -8.20 2.77 -13.46
CA GLY A 9 -8.47 1.39 -13.08
C GLY A 9 -9.53 1.34 -11.97
N THR A 10 -9.63 0.21 -11.27
CA THR A 10 -10.59 0.05 -10.16
C THR A 10 -10.44 1.15 -9.11
N VAL A 11 -9.22 1.40 -8.63
CA VAL A 11 -8.96 2.42 -7.59
C VAL A 11 -9.27 3.83 -8.10
N GLY A 12 -8.80 4.20 -9.30
CA GLY A 12 -9.01 5.55 -9.85
C GLY A 12 -10.49 5.88 -10.08
N GLN A 13 -11.29 4.91 -10.54
CA GLN A 13 -12.74 5.08 -10.66
C GLN A 13 -13.40 5.28 -9.30
N ASP A 14 -13.00 4.47 -8.29
CA ASP A 14 -13.54 4.58 -6.95
C ASP A 14 -13.15 5.89 -6.26
N VAL A 15 -11.95 6.42 -6.50
CA VAL A 15 -11.52 7.75 -6.02
C VAL A 15 -12.44 8.85 -6.58
N LEU A 16 -12.66 8.86 -7.90
CA LEU A 16 -13.53 9.86 -8.55
C LEU A 16 -14.96 9.79 -8.03
N ASN A 17 -15.52 8.59 -7.94
CA ASN A 17 -16.87 8.36 -7.42
C ASN A 17 -16.97 8.75 -5.93
N LEU A 18 -15.94 8.48 -5.13
CA LEU A 18 -15.93 8.82 -3.71
C LEU A 18 -15.83 10.33 -3.49
N ILE A 19 -15.00 11.05 -4.24
CA ILE A 19 -14.94 12.52 -4.21
C ILE A 19 -16.33 13.11 -4.50
N GLN A 20 -17.00 12.64 -5.55
CA GLN A 20 -18.35 13.11 -5.86
C GLN A 20 -19.36 12.77 -4.76
N LYS A 21 -19.36 11.52 -4.28
CA LYS A 21 -20.28 11.06 -3.24
C LYS A 21 -20.10 11.81 -1.92
N ARG A 22 -18.88 12.23 -1.62
CA ARG A 22 -18.51 12.92 -0.37
C ARG A 22 -18.33 14.42 -0.54
N LYS A 23 -18.90 14.99 -1.59
CA LYS A 23 -18.79 16.44 -1.88
C LYS A 23 -19.07 17.32 -0.67
N HIS A 24 -20.04 16.97 0.19
CA HIS A 24 -20.38 17.72 1.38
C HIS A 24 -19.20 17.89 2.36
N ILE A 25 -18.28 16.92 2.47
CA ILE A 25 -17.10 17.02 3.36
C ILE A 25 -16.17 18.14 2.87
N PHE A 26 -16.03 18.30 1.57
CA PHE A 26 -15.23 19.37 0.97
C PHE A 26 -15.95 20.73 1.09
N ASP A 27 -17.26 20.75 0.90
CA ASP A 27 -18.08 21.96 1.09
C ASP A 27 -18.01 22.46 2.56
N ASP A 28 -17.99 21.55 3.56
CA ASP A 28 -17.89 21.86 4.98
C ASP A 28 -16.57 22.57 5.35
N ILE A 29 -15.49 22.29 4.61
CA ILE A 29 -14.20 22.99 4.76
C ILE A 29 -14.04 24.17 3.78
N GLY A 30 -15.10 24.55 3.07
CA GLY A 30 -15.11 25.68 2.16
C GLY A 30 -14.38 25.45 0.83
N VAL A 31 -14.15 24.21 0.43
CA VAL A 31 -13.38 23.85 -0.79
C VAL A 31 -14.29 23.20 -1.82
N ASN A 32 -14.35 23.78 -3.03
CA ASN A 32 -14.94 23.13 -4.19
C ASN A 32 -13.86 22.37 -4.98
N ILE A 33 -14.06 21.07 -5.16
CA ILE A 33 -13.14 20.21 -5.94
C ILE A 33 -13.58 20.18 -7.39
N GLU A 34 -12.65 20.45 -8.28
CA GLU A 34 -12.79 20.32 -9.74
C GLU A 34 -11.78 19.31 -10.28
N ILE A 35 -12.23 18.32 -11.03
CA ILE A 35 -11.36 17.34 -11.68
C ILE A 35 -10.97 17.90 -13.05
N ALA A 36 -9.72 18.36 -13.21
CA ALA A 36 -9.20 18.92 -14.46
C ALA A 36 -9.11 17.89 -15.58
N GLY A 37 -8.82 16.65 -15.22
CA GLY A 37 -8.72 15.57 -16.19
C GLY A 37 -8.29 14.24 -15.53
N VAL A 38 -8.53 13.18 -16.30
CA VAL A 38 -8.15 11.81 -15.94
C VAL A 38 -7.27 11.25 -17.06
N LEU A 39 -5.99 11.01 -16.73
CA LEU A 39 -5.07 10.40 -17.68
C LEU A 39 -5.33 8.91 -17.81
N VAL A 40 -5.47 8.42 -19.03
CA VAL A 40 -5.66 7.00 -19.34
C VAL A 40 -4.85 6.60 -20.58
N ARG A 41 -4.61 5.30 -20.76
CA ARG A 41 -3.96 4.78 -21.98
C ARG A 41 -4.91 4.65 -23.15
N ASP A 42 -6.17 4.33 -22.89
CA ASP A 42 -7.21 4.11 -23.90
C ASP A 42 -8.45 4.95 -23.55
N VAL A 43 -8.64 6.04 -24.28
CA VAL A 43 -9.75 6.99 -24.06
C VAL A 43 -11.11 6.40 -24.46
N GLN A 44 -11.15 5.36 -25.29
CA GLN A 44 -12.39 4.74 -25.78
C GLN A 44 -12.96 3.70 -24.81
N LYS A 45 -12.14 3.21 -23.86
CA LYS A 45 -12.59 2.24 -22.86
C LYS A 45 -13.67 2.87 -21.98
N LYS A 46 -14.84 2.21 -21.87
CA LYS A 46 -15.90 2.63 -20.94
C LYS A 46 -15.42 2.55 -19.48
N ARG A 47 -15.80 3.55 -18.70
CA ARG A 47 -15.45 3.68 -17.28
C ARG A 47 -16.67 4.09 -16.47
N ASN A 48 -16.73 3.60 -15.24
CA ASN A 48 -17.76 4.01 -14.28
C ASN A 48 -17.23 5.20 -13.45
N ILE A 49 -17.26 6.38 -14.05
CA ILE A 49 -16.83 7.64 -13.41
C ILE A 49 -17.95 8.68 -13.55
N PRO A 50 -17.94 9.74 -12.72
CA PRO A 50 -18.91 10.82 -12.84
C PRO A 50 -18.93 11.47 -14.22
N ASP A 51 -20.12 11.89 -14.67
CA ASP A 51 -20.31 12.57 -15.95
C ASP A 51 -19.58 13.92 -16.01
N GLY A 52 -19.18 14.32 -17.20
CA GLY A 52 -18.55 15.63 -17.47
C GLY A 52 -17.05 15.68 -17.15
N ILE A 53 -16.45 14.62 -16.63
CA ILE A 53 -15.01 14.56 -16.38
C ILE A 53 -14.27 14.36 -17.72
N ARG A 54 -13.27 15.21 -17.99
CA ARG A 54 -12.37 15.07 -19.13
C ARG A 54 -11.52 13.80 -18.99
N VAL A 55 -11.60 12.88 -19.95
CA VAL A 55 -10.73 11.71 -20.07
C VAL A 55 -9.78 11.92 -21.22
N THR A 56 -8.48 11.76 -21.00
CA THR A 56 -7.44 12.09 -21.99
C THR A 56 -6.24 11.14 -21.88
N ASP A 57 -5.46 11.03 -22.92
CA ASP A 57 -4.17 10.33 -22.98
C ASP A 57 -2.97 11.29 -22.92
N THR A 58 -3.23 12.60 -22.76
CA THR A 58 -2.20 13.64 -22.59
C THR A 58 -2.17 14.24 -21.20
N CYS A 59 -1.01 14.77 -20.79
CA CYS A 59 -0.76 15.30 -19.45
C CYS A 59 -0.89 16.84 -19.35
N ASP A 60 -1.44 17.50 -20.37
CA ASP A 60 -1.52 18.97 -20.46
C ASP A 60 -2.30 19.59 -19.28
N PHE A 61 -3.37 18.93 -18.81
CA PHE A 61 -4.20 19.39 -17.69
C PHE A 61 -3.44 19.45 -16.34
N LEU A 62 -2.31 18.77 -16.20
CA LEU A 62 -1.54 18.77 -14.95
C LEU A 62 -1.02 20.16 -14.56
N GLN A 63 -0.86 21.07 -15.55
CA GLN A 63 -0.40 22.43 -15.27
C GLN A 63 -1.42 23.23 -14.45
N GLU A 64 -2.70 22.88 -14.52
CA GLU A 64 -3.81 23.53 -13.82
C GLU A 64 -4.07 22.92 -12.42
N CYS A 65 -3.47 21.75 -12.13
CA CYS A 65 -3.74 21.01 -10.90
C CYS A 65 -2.90 21.51 -9.74
N GLY A 66 -3.51 21.71 -8.57
CA GLY A 66 -2.80 21.93 -7.30
C GLY A 66 -2.26 20.64 -6.70
N VAL A 67 -2.98 19.53 -6.90
CA VAL A 67 -2.61 18.20 -6.43
C VAL A 67 -2.97 17.14 -7.48
N VAL A 68 -2.17 16.07 -7.53
CA VAL A 68 -2.38 14.93 -8.44
C VAL A 68 -2.55 13.65 -7.64
N ILE A 69 -3.56 12.86 -8.00
CA ILE A 69 -3.82 11.53 -7.44
C ILE A 69 -3.37 10.48 -8.46
N GLU A 70 -2.38 9.65 -8.09
CA GLU A 70 -1.78 8.62 -8.95
C GLU A 70 -2.29 7.23 -8.57
N THR A 71 -2.90 6.55 -9.55
CA THR A 71 -3.46 5.18 -9.44
C THR A 71 -3.08 4.31 -10.65
N MET A 72 -1.97 4.62 -11.33
CA MET A 72 -1.57 3.93 -12.55
C MET A 72 -0.93 2.57 -12.31
N GLY A 73 -0.13 2.47 -11.22
CA GLY A 73 0.76 1.35 -10.98
C GLY A 73 1.97 1.32 -11.92
N GLY A 74 2.90 0.42 -11.66
CA GLY A 74 4.22 0.38 -12.31
C GLY A 74 5.16 1.44 -11.75
N VAL A 75 6.36 1.55 -12.30
CA VAL A 75 7.41 2.42 -11.74
C VAL A 75 7.80 3.55 -12.70
N ASP A 76 8.22 3.20 -13.92
CA ASP A 76 8.87 4.15 -14.83
C ASP A 76 7.89 5.22 -15.34
N ARG A 77 6.73 4.83 -15.85
CA ARG A 77 5.77 5.79 -16.40
C ARG A 77 5.18 6.75 -15.36
N PRO A 78 4.77 6.30 -14.14
CA PRO A 78 4.41 7.24 -13.09
C PRO A 78 5.54 8.20 -12.75
N LEU A 79 6.79 7.73 -12.62
CA LEU A 79 7.93 8.59 -12.32
C LEU A 79 8.16 9.66 -13.38
N GLU A 80 8.11 9.30 -14.67
CA GLU A 80 8.28 10.25 -15.78
C GLU A 80 7.28 11.41 -15.71
N ILE A 81 6.04 11.14 -15.28
CA ILE A 81 4.99 12.14 -15.16
C ILE A 81 5.10 12.93 -13.86
N LEU A 82 5.32 12.23 -12.74
CA LEU A 82 5.27 12.84 -11.41
C LEU A 82 6.52 13.63 -11.06
N HIS A 83 7.71 13.22 -11.51
CA HIS A 83 8.96 13.90 -11.15
C HIS A 83 8.99 15.38 -11.63
N PRO A 84 8.66 15.72 -12.90
CA PRO A 84 8.56 17.12 -13.31
C PRO A 84 7.50 17.90 -12.55
N TYR A 85 6.40 17.24 -12.16
CA TYR A 85 5.32 17.84 -11.39
C TYR A 85 5.75 18.16 -9.95
N LEU A 86 6.41 17.21 -9.27
CA LEU A 86 6.96 17.39 -7.93
C LEU A 86 8.05 18.48 -7.88
N ARG A 87 8.91 18.55 -8.90
CA ARG A 87 9.92 19.62 -9.03
C ARG A 87 9.33 21.03 -9.08
N SER A 88 8.07 21.18 -9.40
CA SER A 88 7.35 22.47 -9.33
C SER A 88 6.69 22.71 -7.95
N HIS A 89 7.14 22.03 -6.90
CA HIS A 89 6.64 22.12 -5.52
C HIS A 89 5.15 21.84 -5.38
N ARG A 90 4.64 20.92 -6.18
CA ARG A 90 3.24 20.47 -6.13
C ARG A 90 3.13 19.12 -5.45
N SER A 91 1.96 18.82 -4.90
CA SER A 91 1.74 17.62 -4.09
C SER A 91 1.17 16.46 -4.90
N VAL A 92 1.57 15.25 -4.51
CA VAL A 92 1.12 13.99 -5.11
C VAL A 92 0.56 13.07 -4.04
N ILE A 93 -0.59 12.46 -4.34
CA ILE A 93 -1.22 11.41 -3.54
C ILE A 93 -1.07 10.11 -4.32
N THR A 94 -0.49 9.06 -3.74
CA THR A 94 -0.24 7.80 -4.45
C THR A 94 -0.46 6.56 -3.58
N ALA A 95 -0.97 5.49 -4.19
CA ALA A 95 -1.02 4.14 -3.60
C ALA A 95 0.12 3.24 -4.14
N ASN A 96 1.07 3.78 -4.90
CA ASN A 96 2.06 3.02 -5.66
C ASN A 96 3.29 2.64 -4.82
N LYS A 97 3.16 1.55 -4.06
CA LYS A 97 4.23 1.02 -3.22
C LYS A 97 5.52 0.68 -3.98
N ALA A 98 5.41 0.18 -5.22
CA ALA A 98 6.57 -0.17 -6.03
C ALA A 98 7.37 1.08 -6.41
N LEU A 99 6.71 2.12 -6.88
CA LEU A 99 7.32 3.42 -7.17
C LEU A 99 8.03 3.97 -5.92
N LEU A 100 7.33 3.98 -4.78
CA LEU A 100 7.90 4.45 -3.51
C LEU A 100 9.10 3.61 -3.08
N ALA A 101 9.05 2.28 -3.20
CA ALA A 101 10.13 1.40 -2.76
C ALA A 101 11.38 1.52 -3.67
N GLU A 102 11.19 1.52 -4.99
CA GLU A 102 12.26 1.36 -5.97
C GLU A 102 12.88 2.67 -6.45
N ARG A 103 12.18 3.82 -6.32
CA ARG A 103 12.64 5.15 -6.78
C ARG A 103 12.75 6.15 -5.65
N TRP A 104 13.09 5.67 -4.48
CA TRP A 104 13.22 6.52 -3.30
C TRP A 104 14.36 7.53 -3.40
N ASP A 105 15.41 7.20 -4.12
CA ASP A 105 16.49 8.09 -4.46
C ASP A 105 16.03 9.41 -5.10
N VAL A 106 14.94 9.35 -5.90
CA VAL A 106 14.31 10.51 -6.54
C VAL A 106 13.20 11.13 -5.69
N LEU A 107 12.43 10.30 -4.96
CA LEU A 107 11.21 10.75 -4.29
C LEU A 107 11.44 11.28 -2.87
N ARG A 108 12.55 10.91 -2.24
CA ARG A 108 12.82 11.21 -0.83
C ARG A 108 12.76 12.71 -0.51
N GLU A 109 13.36 13.56 -1.34
CA GLU A 109 13.37 15.00 -1.10
C GLU A 109 11.94 15.56 -1.03
N TYR A 110 11.05 15.13 -1.92
CA TYR A 110 9.65 15.58 -1.93
C TYR A 110 8.83 15.02 -0.77
N ALA A 111 9.16 13.83 -0.28
CA ALA A 111 8.56 13.28 0.93
C ALA A 111 9.00 14.08 2.18
N LEU A 112 10.29 14.44 2.28
CA LEU A 112 10.80 15.28 3.36
C LEU A 112 10.22 16.69 3.34
N ASP A 113 9.93 17.22 2.17
CA ASP A 113 9.24 18.51 1.99
C ASP A 113 7.73 18.43 2.27
N GLY A 114 7.19 17.24 2.57
CA GLY A 114 5.76 17.04 2.85
C GLY A 114 4.87 17.08 1.61
N ASN A 115 5.41 16.90 0.41
CA ASN A 115 4.67 16.94 -0.85
C ASN A 115 4.18 15.56 -1.34
N LEU A 116 4.48 14.47 -0.60
CA LEU A 116 4.01 13.13 -0.92
C LEU A 116 3.04 12.61 0.16
N TYR A 117 1.86 12.17 -0.29
CA TYR A 117 0.81 11.55 0.50
C TYR A 117 0.64 10.12 0.03
N TYR A 118 0.79 9.13 0.89
CA TYR A 118 0.82 7.72 0.46
C TYR A 118 0.31 6.71 1.50
N GLU A 119 -0.69 7.11 2.30
CA GLU A 119 -1.34 6.21 3.27
C GLU A 119 -1.80 4.90 2.62
N ALA A 120 -2.43 5.00 1.44
CA ALA A 120 -2.98 3.86 0.73
C ALA A 120 -1.95 2.84 0.23
N SER A 121 -0.64 3.15 0.28
CA SER A 121 0.41 2.33 -0.35
C SER A 121 0.73 1.03 0.37
N VAL A 122 0.39 0.89 1.66
CA VAL A 122 0.76 -0.29 2.48
C VAL A 122 -0.43 -1.16 2.84
N MET A 123 -1.38 -0.65 3.61
CA MET A 123 -2.54 -1.41 4.11
C MET A 123 -3.88 -0.90 3.55
N ALA A 124 -3.86 -0.38 2.31
CA ALA A 124 -5.03 0.17 1.64
C ALA A 124 -5.75 1.22 2.51
N GLY A 125 -6.92 0.91 3.08
CA GLY A 125 -7.67 1.84 3.93
C GLY A 125 -7.42 1.71 5.43
N THR A 126 -6.52 0.82 5.85
CA THR A 126 -6.14 0.71 7.27
C THR A 126 -5.02 1.71 7.54
N PRO A 127 -5.22 2.72 8.41
CA PRO A 127 -4.24 3.78 8.63
C PRO A 127 -3.01 3.23 9.37
N VAL A 128 -1.85 3.32 8.73
CA VAL A 128 -0.56 2.85 9.26
C VAL A 128 0.54 3.88 9.06
N ILE A 129 0.62 4.46 7.86
CA ILE A 129 1.66 5.42 7.51
C ILE A 129 1.45 6.75 8.25
N GLY A 130 0.22 7.26 8.29
CA GLY A 130 -0.15 8.44 9.05
C GLY A 130 0.25 8.34 10.53
N PRO A 131 -0.20 7.32 11.27
CA PRO A 131 0.26 7.06 12.63
C PRO A 131 1.78 6.98 12.78
N MET A 132 2.49 6.27 11.88
CA MET A 132 3.95 6.16 11.91
C MET A 132 4.65 7.50 11.64
N SER A 133 4.08 8.34 10.80
CA SER A 133 4.61 9.69 10.49
C SER A 133 4.28 10.73 11.55
N THR A 134 3.39 10.43 12.48
CA THR A 134 2.90 11.38 13.51
C THR A 134 3.03 10.82 14.92
N VAL A 135 1.99 10.22 15.49
CA VAL A 135 1.90 9.88 16.92
C VAL A 135 2.91 8.80 17.35
N LEU A 136 3.25 7.87 16.47
CA LEU A 136 4.20 6.80 16.81
C LEU A 136 5.66 7.25 16.77
N ARG A 137 5.96 8.43 16.21
CA ARG A 137 7.32 9.02 16.26
C ARG A 137 7.82 9.31 17.67
N ALA A 138 6.93 9.46 18.62
CA ALA A 138 7.29 9.69 20.02
C ALA A 138 7.75 8.43 20.73
N SER A 139 7.59 7.25 20.11
CA SER A 139 7.97 5.96 20.68
C SER A 139 9.22 5.40 19.99
N THR A 140 10.12 4.84 20.80
CA THR A 140 11.29 4.12 20.30
C THR A 140 10.83 2.82 19.67
N PHE A 141 10.95 2.72 18.36
CA PHE A 141 10.56 1.53 17.61
C PHE A 141 11.46 0.34 17.94
N THR A 142 10.87 -0.84 18.18
CA THR A 142 11.60 -2.07 18.49
C THR A 142 11.39 -3.16 17.46
N ARG A 143 10.16 -3.40 17.02
CA ARG A 143 9.83 -4.46 16.08
C ARG A 143 8.53 -4.20 15.34
N LEU A 144 8.45 -4.74 14.11
CA LEU A 144 7.23 -4.81 13.32
C LEU A 144 7.10 -6.20 12.71
N GLN A 145 5.90 -6.77 12.79
CA GLN A 145 5.52 -7.98 12.06
C GLN A 145 4.19 -7.75 11.33
N ALA A 146 4.09 -8.19 10.08
CA ALA A 146 2.87 -7.98 9.32
C ALA A 146 2.57 -9.08 8.30
N VAL A 147 1.28 -9.32 8.08
CA VAL A 147 0.74 -10.08 6.93
C VAL A 147 0.08 -9.06 6.02
N LEU A 148 0.68 -8.82 4.84
CA LEU A 148 0.35 -7.70 3.96
C LEU A 148 -0.09 -8.11 2.55
N ASN A 149 -0.13 -9.42 2.24
CA ASN A 149 -0.50 -9.92 0.93
C ASN A 149 -1.72 -10.86 1.03
N GLY A 150 -2.86 -10.39 0.50
CA GLY A 150 -4.12 -11.14 0.53
C GLY A 150 -4.07 -12.41 -0.33
N THR A 151 -3.35 -12.40 -1.45
CA THR A 151 -3.20 -13.54 -2.35
C THR A 151 -2.49 -14.70 -1.64
N CYS A 152 -1.33 -14.42 -1.04
CA CYS A 152 -0.59 -15.44 -0.26
C CYS A 152 -1.42 -15.95 0.91
N ASN A 153 -2.11 -15.06 1.63
CA ASN A 153 -2.94 -15.45 2.76
C ASN A 153 -4.11 -16.34 2.32
N TYR A 154 -4.72 -16.05 1.16
CA TYR A 154 -5.75 -16.91 0.56
C TYR A 154 -5.18 -18.29 0.21
N ILE A 155 -4.06 -18.35 -0.54
CA ILE A 155 -3.43 -19.62 -0.96
C ILE A 155 -3.10 -20.48 0.27
N LEU A 156 -2.44 -19.92 1.29
CA LEU A 156 -2.09 -20.64 2.51
C LEU A 156 -3.36 -21.15 3.26
N THR A 157 -4.43 -20.36 3.29
CA THR A 157 -5.71 -20.79 3.88
C THR A 157 -6.35 -21.96 3.11
N GLN A 158 -6.25 -21.98 1.77
CA GLN A 158 -6.73 -23.11 0.97
C GLN A 158 -5.87 -24.36 1.20
N MET A 159 -4.56 -24.20 1.40
CA MET A 159 -3.67 -25.31 1.77
C MET A 159 -3.97 -25.85 3.18
N GLU A 160 -4.33 -24.99 4.15
CA GLU A 160 -4.83 -25.39 5.48
C GLU A 160 -6.10 -26.25 5.35
N GLY A 161 -6.90 -26.03 4.30
CA GLY A 161 -8.07 -26.85 3.93
C GLY A 161 -7.75 -28.15 3.19
N GLY A 162 -6.46 -28.47 2.98
CA GLY A 162 -6.00 -29.72 2.35
C GLY A 162 -5.77 -29.64 0.85
N LYS A 163 -5.72 -28.44 0.24
CA LYS A 163 -5.38 -28.27 -1.18
C LYS A 163 -3.86 -28.20 -1.35
N GLU A 164 -3.37 -28.81 -2.42
CA GLU A 164 -1.99 -28.62 -2.87
C GLU A 164 -1.76 -27.18 -3.33
N TYR A 165 -0.53 -26.67 -3.20
CA TYR A 165 -0.17 -25.30 -3.58
C TYR A 165 -0.63 -24.93 -5.00
N ALA A 166 -0.36 -25.81 -5.99
CA ALA A 166 -0.72 -25.56 -7.38
C ALA A 166 -2.24 -25.42 -7.59
N GLN A 167 -3.04 -26.18 -6.86
CA GLN A 167 -4.51 -26.09 -6.90
C GLN A 167 -4.99 -24.78 -6.28
N ALA A 168 -4.46 -24.42 -5.12
CA ALA A 168 -4.79 -23.20 -4.43
C ALA A 168 -4.42 -21.94 -5.24
N LEU A 169 -3.27 -21.96 -5.92
CA LEU A 169 -2.82 -20.89 -6.82
C LEU A 169 -3.75 -20.77 -8.04
N ALA A 170 -4.07 -21.89 -8.70
CA ALA A 170 -4.97 -21.86 -9.87
C ALA A 170 -6.35 -21.31 -9.52
N GLU A 171 -6.87 -21.64 -8.34
CA GLU A 171 -8.13 -21.10 -7.83
C GLU A 171 -8.03 -19.58 -7.55
N ALA A 172 -6.92 -19.14 -6.92
CA ALA A 172 -6.68 -17.72 -6.68
C ALA A 172 -6.62 -16.92 -8.00
N GLN A 173 -6.01 -17.48 -9.04
CA GLN A 173 -5.98 -16.88 -10.38
C GLN A 173 -7.38 -16.83 -11.01
N ALA A 174 -8.13 -17.92 -10.94
CA ALA A 174 -9.51 -17.98 -11.47
C ALA A 174 -10.46 -16.97 -10.80
N LEU A 175 -10.25 -16.68 -9.51
CA LEU A 175 -10.98 -15.68 -8.74
C LEU A 175 -10.46 -14.25 -8.92
N GLY A 176 -9.34 -14.06 -9.65
CA GLY A 176 -8.72 -12.75 -9.85
C GLY A 176 -7.94 -12.22 -8.64
N TYR A 177 -7.59 -13.07 -7.69
CA TYR A 177 -6.74 -12.71 -6.55
C TYR A 177 -5.26 -12.73 -6.89
N ALA A 178 -4.83 -13.63 -7.78
CA ALA A 178 -3.47 -13.71 -8.30
C ALA A 178 -3.42 -13.34 -9.78
N GLU A 179 -2.41 -12.58 -10.16
CA GLU A 179 -2.10 -12.30 -11.57
C GLU A 179 -1.39 -13.51 -12.23
N ASP A 180 -1.26 -13.47 -13.54
CA ASP A 180 -0.44 -14.42 -14.31
C ASP A 180 0.62 -13.62 -15.10
N PRO A 181 1.92 -13.73 -14.78
CA PRO A 181 2.54 -14.57 -13.74
C PRO A 181 2.32 -14.00 -12.32
N PRO A 182 2.20 -14.88 -11.27
CA PRO A 182 1.88 -14.49 -9.90
C PRO A 182 3.09 -14.03 -9.08
N THR A 183 4.24 -13.86 -9.71
CA THR A 183 5.56 -13.71 -9.07
C THR A 183 5.62 -12.59 -8.02
N LEU A 184 4.96 -11.46 -8.27
CA LEU A 184 4.97 -10.33 -7.33
C LEU A 184 4.31 -10.71 -5.98
N ASP A 185 3.23 -11.47 -6.02
CA ASP A 185 2.52 -11.89 -4.83
C ASP A 185 3.22 -13.07 -4.16
N VAL A 186 3.26 -14.23 -4.84
CA VAL A 186 3.72 -15.49 -4.24
C VAL A 186 5.22 -15.49 -3.94
N GLY A 187 6.01 -14.74 -4.72
CA GLY A 187 7.43 -14.51 -4.46
C GLY A 187 7.71 -13.56 -3.29
N GLY A 188 6.70 -12.88 -2.75
CA GLY A 188 6.83 -11.98 -1.59
C GLY A 188 7.25 -10.55 -1.91
N PHE A 189 7.43 -10.18 -3.18
CA PHE A 189 7.94 -8.87 -3.58
C PHE A 189 6.95 -7.73 -3.30
N ASP A 190 5.63 -7.95 -3.48
CA ASP A 190 4.59 -6.99 -3.08
C ASP A 190 4.70 -6.65 -1.58
N THR A 191 4.91 -7.68 -0.76
CA THR A 191 5.10 -7.54 0.69
C THR A 191 6.40 -6.80 1.02
N ALA A 192 7.48 -7.06 0.27
CA ALA A 192 8.77 -6.40 0.47
C ALA A 192 8.71 -4.90 0.11
N HIS A 193 8.00 -4.50 -0.93
CA HIS A 193 7.74 -3.09 -1.23
C HIS A 193 7.06 -2.39 -0.05
N LYS A 194 6.01 -2.99 0.51
CA LYS A 194 5.27 -2.43 1.65
C LYS A 194 6.15 -2.34 2.91
N LEU A 195 6.93 -3.38 3.19
CA LEU A 195 7.87 -3.38 4.31
C LEU A 195 8.91 -2.27 4.17
N THR A 196 9.46 -2.07 2.97
CA THR A 196 10.41 -1.01 2.68
C THR A 196 9.84 0.38 2.96
N VAL A 197 8.60 0.64 2.55
CA VAL A 197 7.93 1.91 2.83
C VAL A 197 7.82 2.14 4.33
N MET A 198 7.37 1.14 5.11
CA MET A 198 7.24 1.25 6.56
C MET A 198 8.58 1.41 7.27
N ALA A 199 9.63 0.71 6.82
CA ALA A 199 10.96 0.78 7.41
C ALA A 199 11.53 2.21 7.42
N ARG A 200 11.13 3.06 6.47
CA ARG A 200 11.54 4.47 6.41
C ARG A 200 10.93 5.34 7.50
N PHE A 201 9.87 4.89 8.14
CA PHE A 201 9.27 5.57 9.31
C PHE A 201 9.77 5.02 10.65
N CYS A 202 10.26 3.79 10.66
CA CYS A 202 10.57 3.07 11.89
C CYS A 202 12.07 2.87 12.13
N ALA A 203 12.85 2.71 11.04
CA ALA A 203 14.24 2.28 11.14
C ALA A 203 15.23 3.32 10.58
N ASP A 204 15.08 3.68 9.32
CA ASP A 204 15.97 4.59 8.61
C ASP A 204 15.22 5.23 7.44
N GLY A 205 15.14 6.55 7.36
CA GLY A 205 14.48 7.28 6.29
C GLY A 205 15.03 7.02 4.88
N ASN A 206 16.22 6.42 4.79
CA ASN A 206 16.83 5.96 3.54
C ASN A 206 16.79 4.44 3.36
N PHE A 207 16.02 3.71 4.16
CA PHE A 207 16.00 2.24 4.12
C PHE A 207 15.84 1.74 2.68
N PRO A 208 16.84 1.00 2.13
CA PRO A 208 16.81 0.60 0.72
C PRO A 208 16.00 -0.68 0.53
N TYR A 209 15.26 -0.76 -0.58
CA TYR A 209 14.50 -1.95 -0.95
C TYR A 209 15.39 -3.21 -1.03
N SER A 210 16.62 -3.05 -1.54
CA SER A 210 17.60 -4.14 -1.66
C SER A 210 18.07 -4.74 -0.35
N ALA A 211 17.78 -4.11 0.81
CA ALA A 211 18.11 -4.65 2.13
C ALA A 211 17.04 -5.62 2.67
N VAL A 212 15.92 -5.78 1.99
CA VAL A 212 14.90 -6.74 2.38
C VAL A 212 15.25 -8.14 1.86
N GLU A 213 15.45 -9.09 2.77
CA GLU A 213 15.60 -10.50 2.42
C GLU A 213 14.22 -11.09 2.11
N VAL A 214 14.05 -11.66 0.90
CA VAL A 214 12.73 -12.11 0.44
C VAL A 214 12.74 -13.60 0.14
N GLN A 215 11.77 -14.32 0.72
CA GLN A 215 11.44 -15.69 0.40
C GLN A 215 9.93 -15.80 0.19
N GLY A 216 9.51 -16.32 -0.98
CA GLY A 216 8.11 -16.56 -1.32
C GLY A 216 7.54 -17.82 -0.66
N ILE A 217 6.26 -18.08 -0.94
CA ILE A 217 5.52 -19.25 -0.43
C ILE A 217 5.58 -20.47 -1.35
N GLU A 218 6.21 -20.37 -2.52
CA GLU A 218 6.20 -21.38 -3.58
C GLU A 218 6.85 -22.71 -3.17
N GLY A 219 7.75 -22.66 -2.19
CA GLY A 219 8.43 -23.86 -1.65
C GLY A 219 7.64 -24.60 -0.57
N LEU A 220 6.50 -24.09 -0.12
CA LEU A 220 5.69 -24.76 0.92
C LEU A 220 4.90 -25.93 0.33
N THR A 221 4.95 -27.05 1.04
CA THR A 221 4.20 -28.28 0.72
C THR A 221 2.98 -28.46 1.63
N LEU A 222 2.05 -29.30 1.20
CA LEU A 222 0.92 -29.67 2.05
C LEU A 222 1.38 -30.35 3.36
N ALA A 223 2.46 -31.11 3.30
CA ALA A 223 3.06 -31.75 4.48
C ALA A 223 3.55 -30.73 5.51
N ASP A 224 4.14 -29.61 5.08
CA ASP A 224 4.57 -28.53 5.96
C ASP A 224 3.37 -27.89 6.67
N ILE A 225 2.28 -27.65 5.92
CA ILE A 225 1.04 -27.08 6.46
C ILE A 225 0.38 -28.03 7.49
N GLU A 226 0.33 -29.31 7.17
CA GLU A 226 -0.22 -30.33 8.08
C GLU A 226 0.62 -30.48 9.37
N ASP A 227 1.95 -30.43 9.24
CA ASP A 227 2.82 -30.47 10.41
C ASP A 227 2.64 -29.24 11.30
N ALA A 228 2.56 -28.05 10.73
CA ALA A 228 2.24 -26.83 11.48
C ALA A 228 0.90 -26.96 12.22
N ARG A 229 -0.17 -27.43 11.52
CA ARG A 229 -1.50 -27.62 12.12
C ARG A 229 -1.48 -28.59 13.29
N LYS A 230 -0.73 -29.71 13.22
CA LYS A 230 -0.60 -30.68 14.31
C LYS A 230 0.01 -30.05 15.57
N ASN A 231 0.80 -28.99 15.39
CA ASN A 231 1.42 -28.25 16.49
C ASN A 231 0.62 -27.01 16.94
N GLY A 232 -0.61 -26.80 16.43
CA GLY A 232 -1.43 -25.62 16.74
C GLY A 232 -0.88 -24.33 16.12
N GLU A 233 -0.19 -24.45 14.98
CA GLU A 233 0.43 -23.34 14.26
C GLU A 233 -0.12 -23.21 12.84
N LYS A 234 0.05 -22.01 12.24
CA LYS A 234 -0.28 -21.70 10.86
C LYS A 234 0.90 -21.06 10.16
N TYR A 235 1.03 -21.33 8.87
CA TYR A 235 1.95 -20.58 8.02
C TYR A 235 1.32 -19.27 7.58
N LYS A 236 2.09 -18.19 7.66
CA LYS A 236 1.78 -16.89 7.08
C LYS A 236 3.02 -16.35 6.35
N LEU A 237 2.82 -15.61 5.24
CA LEU A 237 3.89 -14.81 4.65
C LEU A 237 4.05 -13.56 5.54
N VAL A 238 5.12 -13.51 6.33
CA VAL A 238 5.34 -12.47 7.32
C VAL A 238 6.42 -11.51 6.84
N ALA A 239 6.07 -10.22 6.77
CA ALA A 239 7.03 -9.13 6.74
C ALA A 239 7.50 -8.86 8.18
N GLU A 240 8.79 -8.76 8.39
CA GLU A 240 9.36 -8.47 9.71
C GLU A 240 10.48 -7.46 9.60
N LEU A 241 10.47 -6.49 10.50
CA LEU A 241 11.52 -5.51 10.71
C LEU A 241 11.88 -5.51 12.19
N GLU A 242 13.13 -5.79 12.51
CA GLU A 242 13.60 -5.85 13.88
C GLU A 242 15.01 -5.29 14.02
N ARG A 243 15.37 -4.85 15.21
CA ARG A 243 16.73 -4.39 15.50
C ARG A 243 17.71 -5.57 15.48
N HIS A 244 18.81 -5.40 14.76
CA HIS A 244 19.87 -6.40 14.68
C HIS A 244 21.25 -5.74 14.86
N GLY A 245 21.86 -5.92 16.02
CA GLY A 245 23.08 -5.21 16.37
C GLY A 245 22.89 -3.69 16.39
N SER A 246 23.71 -2.96 15.64
CA SER A 246 23.56 -1.51 15.44
C SER A 246 22.66 -1.10 14.29
N GLY A 247 22.12 -2.07 13.54
CA GLY A 247 21.28 -1.81 12.36
C GLY A 247 19.91 -2.49 12.47
N TRP A 248 19.32 -2.73 11.31
CA TRP A 248 17.99 -3.31 11.16
C TRP A 248 18.03 -4.52 10.24
N LYS A 249 17.28 -5.54 10.56
CA LYS A 249 17.02 -6.68 9.71
C LYS A 249 15.58 -6.63 9.21
N ALA A 250 15.42 -6.68 7.88
CA ALA A 250 14.12 -6.72 7.24
C ALA A 250 13.97 -8.02 6.44
N THR A 251 12.95 -8.79 6.72
CA THR A 251 12.69 -10.08 6.04
C THR A 251 11.24 -10.19 5.62
N VAL A 252 11.02 -10.86 4.50
CA VAL A 252 9.71 -11.36 4.07
C VAL A 252 9.87 -12.85 3.85
N ALA A 253 9.21 -13.67 4.65
CA ALA A 253 9.31 -15.12 4.54
C ALA A 253 8.07 -15.83 5.09
N PRO A 254 7.80 -17.07 4.66
CA PRO A 254 6.82 -17.92 5.30
C PRO A 254 7.28 -18.24 6.74
N LYS A 255 6.42 -17.97 7.72
CA LYS A 255 6.69 -18.27 9.13
C LYS A 255 5.56 -19.07 9.75
N ARG A 256 5.94 -19.99 10.64
CA ARG A 256 4.99 -20.70 11.51
C ARG A 256 4.67 -19.80 12.70
N LEU A 257 3.41 -19.54 12.92
CA LEU A 257 2.91 -18.74 14.03
C LEU A 257 1.86 -19.53 14.82
N PRO A 258 1.81 -19.44 16.15
CA PRO A 258 0.72 -19.98 16.93
C PRO A 258 -0.65 -19.50 16.39
N GLU A 259 -1.66 -20.33 16.35
CA GLU A 259 -3.00 -19.93 15.88
C GLU A 259 -3.59 -18.73 16.65
N THR A 260 -3.16 -18.55 17.91
CA THR A 260 -3.55 -17.43 18.78
C THR A 260 -2.78 -16.13 18.47
N HIS A 261 -1.76 -16.17 17.61
CA HIS A 261 -1.00 -14.98 17.25
C HIS A 261 -1.88 -13.95 16.54
N ALA A 262 -1.70 -12.66 16.85
CA ALA A 262 -2.53 -11.58 16.30
C ALA A 262 -2.59 -11.58 14.75
N LEU A 263 -1.49 -11.92 14.08
CA LEU A 263 -1.43 -12.02 12.62
C LEU A 263 -2.27 -13.18 12.05
N CYS A 264 -2.56 -14.20 12.84
CA CYS A 264 -3.39 -15.34 12.44
C CYS A 264 -4.90 -15.06 12.58
N THR A 265 -5.28 -14.08 13.40
CA THR A 265 -6.68 -13.75 13.67
C THR A 265 -7.31 -12.85 12.60
N ALA A 266 -6.54 -12.26 11.73
CA ALA A 266 -7.02 -11.30 10.72
C ALA A 266 -7.93 -11.91 9.63
N GLY A 267 -7.98 -13.24 9.50
CA GLY A 267 -8.74 -13.93 8.45
C GLY A 267 -8.07 -13.93 7.07
N ALA A 268 -8.67 -14.66 6.13
CA ALA A 268 -8.03 -15.00 4.84
C ALA A 268 -7.79 -13.81 3.90
N SER A 269 -8.58 -12.74 3.99
CA SER A 269 -8.51 -11.60 3.04
C SER A 269 -8.10 -10.28 3.70
N ARG A 270 -7.68 -10.31 4.98
CA ARG A 270 -7.30 -9.11 5.72
C ARG A 270 -5.80 -9.02 5.89
N ASN A 271 -5.30 -7.79 5.92
CA ASN A 271 -3.97 -7.49 6.40
C ASN A 271 -4.01 -7.31 7.92
N ALA A 272 -2.90 -7.66 8.56
CA ALA A 272 -2.65 -7.41 9.97
C ALA A 272 -1.20 -7.00 10.17
N LEU A 273 -0.98 -6.10 11.12
CA LEU A 273 0.32 -5.58 11.51
C LEU A 273 0.38 -5.48 13.03
N VAL A 274 1.47 -5.97 13.61
CA VAL A 274 1.85 -5.79 14.99
C VAL A 274 3.05 -4.85 15.01
N TYR A 275 2.90 -3.72 15.68
CA TYR A 275 3.93 -2.71 15.91
C TYR A 275 4.31 -2.73 17.38
N GLU A 276 5.59 -2.76 17.68
CA GLU A 276 6.11 -2.74 19.03
C GLU A 276 7.04 -1.53 19.22
N GLY A 277 6.79 -0.77 20.26
CA GLY A 277 7.62 0.36 20.68
C GLY A 277 7.74 0.42 22.19
N GLU A 278 8.85 0.97 22.70
CA GLU A 278 9.13 1.01 24.14
C GLU A 278 8.07 1.77 24.92
N GLU A 279 7.66 2.95 24.44
CA GLU A 279 6.72 3.81 25.14
C GLU A 279 5.27 3.51 24.80
N CYS A 280 4.96 3.12 23.56
CA CYS A 280 3.58 2.83 23.15
C CYS A 280 3.16 1.38 23.39
N GLY A 281 4.12 0.49 23.69
CA GLY A 281 3.84 -0.94 23.84
C GLY A 281 3.51 -1.62 22.50
N THR A 282 2.68 -2.65 22.56
CA THR A 282 2.25 -3.43 21.40
C THR A 282 0.95 -2.88 20.83
N LEU A 283 0.95 -2.50 19.57
CA LEU A 283 -0.20 -2.03 18.82
C LEU A 283 -0.54 -3.03 17.71
N ILE A 284 -1.82 -3.25 17.46
CA ILE A 284 -2.30 -4.12 16.40
C ILE A 284 -3.17 -3.33 15.44
N PHE A 285 -2.80 -3.33 14.16
CA PHE A 285 -3.59 -2.77 13.07
C PHE A 285 -4.13 -3.93 12.23
N ALA A 286 -5.43 -3.94 11.97
CA ALA A 286 -6.03 -4.98 11.13
C ALA A 286 -7.18 -4.40 10.31
N GLY A 287 -7.24 -4.77 9.04
CA GLY A 287 -8.27 -4.28 8.14
C GLY A 287 -8.22 -4.92 6.76
N GLY A 288 -9.02 -4.41 5.83
CA GLY A 288 -8.97 -4.83 4.44
C GLY A 288 -7.62 -4.51 3.82
N GLY A 289 -6.98 -5.50 3.20
CA GLY A 289 -5.63 -5.37 2.62
C GLY A 289 -5.60 -4.91 1.17
N ALA A 290 -6.76 -4.93 0.49
CA ALA A 290 -6.93 -4.53 -0.90
C ALA A 290 -8.40 -4.23 -1.20
N GLY A 291 -8.64 -3.60 -2.35
CA GLY A 291 -9.99 -3.27 -2.83
C GLY A 291 -10.10 -1.81 -3.25
N GLY A 292 -10.76 -1.56 -4.38
CA GLY A 292 -10.83 -0.23 -4.99
C GLY A 292 -11.34 0.83 -4.01
N MET A 293 -12.51 0.62 -3.43
CA MET A 293 -13.13 1.59 -2.51
C MET A 293 -12.34 1.78 -1.20
N ILE A 294 -11.75 0.71 -0.67
CA ILE A 294 -10.94 0.77 0.56
C ILE A 294 -9.69 1.62 0.31
N THR A 295 -8.99 1.37 -0.80
CA THR A 295 -7.81 2.15 -1.22
C THR A 295 -8.19 3.61 -1.52
N ALA A 296 -9.30 3.81 -2.25
CA ALA A 296 -9.81 5.14 -2.56
C ALA A 296 -10.15 5.94 -1.30
N SER A 297 -10.65 5.29 -0.24
CA SER A 297 -10.95 5.95 1.04
C SER A 297 -9.71 6.57 1.68
N ALA A 298 -8.57 5.85 1.69
CA ALA A 298 -7.33 6.42 2.23
C ALA A 298 -6.79 7.54 1.34
N MET A 299 -6.83 7.38 0.00
CA MET A 299 -6.38 8.44 -0.91
C MET A 299 -7.23 9.72 -0.82
N VAL A 300 -8.54 9.59 -0.58
CA VAL A 300 -9.42 10.75 -0.34
C VAL A 300 -9.16 11.33 1.07
N GLY A 301 -8.76 10.51 2.04
CA GLY A 301 -8.24 10.97 3.33
C GLY A 301 -6.99 11.84 3.15
N ASP A 302 -6.01 11.36 2.39
CA ASP A 302 -4.81 12.10 2.03
C ASP A 302 -5.13 13.43 1.30
N LEU A 303 -6.16 13.43 0.46
CA LEU A 303 -6.64 14.67 -0.19
C LEU A 303 -7.20 15.66 0.83
N LEU A 304 -7.94 15.19 1.84
CA LEU A 304 -8.44 16.05 2.93
C LEU A 304 -7.28 16.60 3.76
N ASP A 305 -6.28 15.80 4.09
CA ASP A 305 -5.09 16.26 4.81
C ASP A 305 -4.35 17.35 4.03
N TYR A 306 -4.16 17.17 2.73
CA TYR A 306 -3.61 18.19 1.85
C TYR A 306 -4.43 19.49 1.89
N LEU A 307 -5.75 19.40 1.77
CA LEU A 307 -6.65 20.56 1.76
C LEU A 307 -6.70 21.31 3.11
N LEU A 308 -6.53 20.61 4.20
CA LEU A 308 -6.45 21.16 5.56
C LEU A 308 -5.06 21.72 5.89
N GLY A 309 -4.08 21.60 4.98
CA GLY A 309 -2.73 22.12 5.15
C GLY A 309 -1.83 21.23 6.01
N PHE A 310 -2.22 19.97 6.26
CA PHE A 310 -1.30 19.01 6.86
C PHE A 310 -0.23 18.60 5.85
N PRO A 311 1.03 18.42 6.28
CA PRO A 311 2.07 17.91 5.39
C PRO A 311 1.79 16.46 4.99
N GLY A 312 2.32 16.02 3.86
CA GLY A 312 2.33 14.63 3.47
C GLY A 312 3.10 13.74 4.47
N HIS A 313 3.22 12.48 4.15
CA HIS A 313 3.84 11.51 5.06
C HIS A 313 5.37 11.64 5.04
N VAL A 314 5.89 12.35 6.05
CA VAL A 314 7.33 12.63 6.19
C VAL A 314 8.01 11.47 6.91
N PRO A 315 8.99 10.77 6.28
CA PRO A 315 9.73 9.68 6.93
C PRO A 315 10.76 10.20 7.96
N LEU A 316 11.58 9.30 8.51
CA LEU A 316 12.74 9.67 9.32
C LEU A 316 13.80 10.41 8.45
N HIS A 317 14.60 11.25 9.08
CA HIS A 317 15.69 11.99 8.43
C HIS A 317 16.94 11.14 8.22
#